data_64871e6ee8f783d2595e63cef0e6a22b
#
_entry.id   64871e6ee8f783d2595e63cef0e6a22b
#
_cell.length_a   1.000
_cell.length_b   1.000
_cell.length_c   1.000
_cell.angle_alpha   90.00
_cell.angle_beta   90.00
_cell.angle_gamma   90.00
#
_symmetry.space_group_name_H-M   'P 1'
#
loop_
_entity.id
_entity.type
_entity.pdbx_description
1 polymer ?
#
loop_
_entity_poly.entity_id
_entity_poly.type
_entity_poly.pdbx_seq_one_letter_code
_entity_poly.pdbx_strand_id
1 'polypeptide(L)'
;MMCWPKTYLPFYKRNLKVALPIVCSQLCIGIVQIVDTLMVGHLGTVELAAVSFASSVFAIGNVFSMGVVLGLTPLVGQSFVRGEHAVCARLFQNAFLLALLASVAVCSALFVVAGLMPFMGQVPEVVELATPYFLTLVVSLAPQLFFLTIKQFLEGLGNTKVRK
;
A
#
# COMPACT_ATOMS: atom_id res chain seq x y z
N MET A 1 -11.19 32.97 -24.00
CA MET A 1 -10.83 33.52 -22.66
C MET A 1 -11.74 32.82 -21.65
N MET A 2 -11.23 31.83 -20.97
CA MET A 2 -11.98 31.02 -19.99
C MET A 2 -11.89 31.76 -18.64
N CYS A 3 -12.94 32.50 -18.29
CA CYS A 3 -13.10 33.13 -16.96
C CYS A 3 -13.20 32.01 -15.90
N TRP A 4 -12.11 31.68 -15.24
CA TRP A 4 -12.15 30.85 -14.03
C TRP A 4 -12.78 31.66 -12.91
N PRO A 5 -13.92 31.24 -12.35
CA PRO A 5 -14.60 32.01 -11.32
C PRO A 5 -13.71 32.05 -10.05
N LYS A 6 -13.43 33.24 -9.57
CA LYS A 6 -12.64 33.55 -8.35
C LYS A 6 -13.15 32.80 -7.11
N THR A 7 -14.33 32.24 -7.16
CA THR A 7 -14.98 31.45 -6.10
C THR A 7 -14.28 30.13 -5.79
N TYR A 8 -13.55 29.52 -6.73
CA TYR A 8 -12.89 28.22 -6.51
C TYR A 8 -11.46 28.34 -5.95
N LEU A 9 -10.87 29.51 -5.99
CA LEU A 9 -9.49 29.74 -5.52
C LEU A 9 -9.24 29.30 -4.05
N PRO A 10 -10.15 29.59 -3.08
CA PRO A 10 -9.96 29.13 -1.70
C PRO A 10 -10.04 27.61 -1.55
N PHE A 11 -10.87 26.93 -2.37
CA PHE A 11 -10.95 25.47 -2.38
C PHE A 11 -9.67 24.83 -2.91
N TYR A 12 -9.09 25.39 -4.00
CA TYR A 12 -7.81 24.92 -4.53
C TYR A 12 -6.66 25.09 -3.52
N LYS A 13 -6.56 26.23 -2.85
CA LYS A 13 -5.54 26.46 -1.81
C LYS A 13 -5.68 25.48 -0.65
N ARG A 14 -6.90 25.17 -0.23
CA ARG A 14 -7.17 24.23 0.86
C ARG A 14 -6.80 22.80 0.44
N ASN A 15 -7.20 22.38 -0.75
CA ASN A 15 -6.87 21.05 -1.29
C ASN A 15 -5.37 20.92 -1.52
N LEU A 16 -4.70 21.93 -2.07
CA LEU A 16 -3.25 21.92 -2.32
C LEU A 16 -2.47 21.81 -1.00
N LYS A 17 -2.93 22.46 0.06
CA LYS A 17 -2.31 22.38 1.39
C LYS A 17 -2.36 20.98 2.02
N VAL A 18 -3.39 20.20 1.68
CA VAL A 18 -3.51 18.81 2.11
C VAL A 18 -2.76 17.87 1.15
N ALA A 19 -2.83 18.14 -0.16
CA ALA A 19 -2.20 17.30 -1.17
C ALA A 19 -0.66 17.41 -1.13
N LEU A 20 -0.09 18.59 -0.85
CA LEU A 20 1.36 18.80 -0.90
C LEU A 20 2.14 17.84 0.03
N PRO A 21 1.80 17.67 1.32
CA PRO A 21 2.52 16.72 2.17
C PRO A 21 2.36 15.26 1.72
N ILE A 22 1.20 14.91 1.13
CA ILE A 22 0.98 13.56 0.60
C ILE A 22 1.88 13.33 -0.62
N VAL A 23 1.95 14.29 -1.54
CA VAL A 23 2.83 14.22 -2.73
C VAL A 23 4.29 14.13 -2.31
N CYS A 24 4.74 14.94 -1.35
CA CYS A 24 6.11 14.87 -0.83
C CYS A 24 6.43 13.48 -0.25
N SER A 25 5.51 12.90 0.52
CA SER A 25 5.68 11.55 1.05
C SER A 25 5.78 10.50 -0.04
N GLN A 26 4.96 10.59 -1.08
CA GLN A 26 5.01 9.66 -2.22
C GLN A 26 6.29 9.82 -3.04
N LEU A 27 6.79 11.03 -3.22
CA LEU A 27 8.08 11.27 -3.86
C LEU A 27 9.24 10.67 -3.06
N CYS A 28 9.24 10.82 -1.73
CA CYS A 28 10.25 10.17 -0.88
C CYS A 28 10.23 8.65 -1.02
N ILE A 29 9.06 8.02 -1.02
CA ILE A 29 8.92 6.58 -1.23
C ILE A 29 9.46 6.18 -2.61
N GLY A 30 9.14 6.95 -3.66
CA GLY A 30 9.63 6.70 -5.02
C GLY A 30 11.16 6.80 -5.11
N ILE A 31 11.77 7.80 -4.45
CA ILE A 31 13.24 7.94 -4.41
C ILE A 31 13.87 6.73 -3.71
N VAL A 32 13.33 6.27 -2.59
CA VAL A 32 13.82 5.07 -1.89
C VAL A 32 13.78 3.85 -2.82
N GLN A 33 12.68 3.64 -3.53
CA GLN A 33 12.58 2.52 -4.49
C GLN A 33 13.61 2.59 -5.61
N ILE A 34 13.91 3.79 -6.12
CA ILE A 34 14.95 3.98 -7.15
C ILE A 34 16.31 3.65 -6.58
N VAL A 35 16.62 4.12 -5.37
CA VAL A 35 17.89 3.84 -4.71
C VAL A 35 18.06 2.36 -4.44
N ASP A 36 17.04 1.69 -3.94
CA ASP A 36 17.04 0.23 -3.70
C ASP A 36 17.33 -0.54 -5.00
N THR A 37 16.66 -0.17 -6.10
CA THR A 37 16.87 -0.79 -7.40
C THR A 37 18.30 -0.57 -7.92
N LEU A 38 18.84 0.64 -7.74
CA LEU A 38 20.23 0.95 -8.13
C LEU A 38 21.23 0.15 -7.30
N MET A 39 21.01 0.02 -5.99
CA MET A 39 21.88 -0.75 -5.11
C MET A 39 21.92 -2.24 -5.52
N VAL A 40 20.76 -2.83 -5.81
CA VAL A 40 20.68 -4.22 -6.28
C VAL A 40 21.31 -4.36 -7.67
N GLY A 41 21.12 -3.37 -8.56
CA GLY A 41 21.71 -3.37 -9.90
C GLY A 41 23.25 -3.38 -9.90
N HIS A 42 23.88 -2.87 -8.83
CA HIS A 42 25.35 -2.95 -8.66
C HIS A 42 25.85 -4.34 -8.27
N LEU A 43 25.01 -5.22 -7.73
CA LEU A 43 25.39 -6.58 -7.35
C LEU A 43 25.52 -7.48 -8.58
N GLY A 44 24.64 -7.32 -9.56
CA GLY A 44 24.68 -8.08 -10.81
C GLY A 44 23.34 -8.07 -11.54
N THR A 45 23.37 -8.54 -12.78
CA THR A 45 22.17 -8.62 -13.62
C THR A 45 21.20 -9.73 -13.20
N VAL A 46 21.72 -10.81 -12.65
CA VAL A 46 20.93 -11.96 -12.17
C VAL A 46 20.18 -11.60 -10.91
N GLU A 47 20.84 -10.91 -9.96
CA GLU A 47 20.25 -10.41 -8.72
C GLU A 47 19.16 -9.38 -9.01
N LEU A 48 19.41 -8.45 -9.92
CA LEU A 48 18.41 -7.47 -10.35
C LEU A 48 17.20 -8.14 -10.99
N ALA A 49 17.42 -9.15 -11.84
CA ALA A 49 16.34 -9.92 -12.45
C ALA A 49 15.52 -10.68 -11.39
N ALA A 50 16.19 -11.28 -10.40
CA ALA A 50 15.53 -12.01 -9.30
C ALA A 50 14.63 -11.11 -8.46
N VAL A 51 15.16 -9.93 -8.05
CA VAL A 51 14.38 -8.95 -7.27
C VAL A 51 13.22 -8.38 -8.08
N SER A 52 13.43 -8.07 -9.37
CA SER A 52 12.40 -7.54 -10.25
C SER A 52 11.27 -8.56 -10.49
N PHE A 53 11.64 -9.82 -10.70
CA PHE A 53 10.67 -10.92 -10.87
C PHE A 53 9.85 -11.13 -9.61
N ALA A 54 10.51 -11.31 -8.45
CA ALA A 54 9.85 -11.50 -7.17
C ALA A 54 8.91 -10.33 -6.82
N SER A 55 9.38 -9.08 -7.02
CA SER A 55 8.60 -7.88 -6.75
C SER A 55 7.38 -7.76 -7.67
N SER A 56 7.49 -8.16 -8.94
CA SER A 56 6.39 -8.14 -9.89
C SER A 56 5.28 -9.14 -9.50
N VAL A 57 5.66 -10.34 -9.09
CA VAL A 57 4.71 -11.36 -8.60
C VAL A 57 4.07 -10.90 -7.29
N PHE A 58 4.86 -10.36 -6.37
CA PHE A 58 4.37 -9.83 -5.10
C PHE A 58 3.39 -8.65 -5.29
N ALA A 59 3.64 -7.79 -6.27
CA ALA A 59 2.81 -6.62 -6.55
C ALA A 59 1.34 -6.99 -6.80
N ILE A 60 1.06 -8.14 -7.42
CA ILE A 60 -0.31 -8.61 -7.67
C ILE A 60 -1.05 -8.81 -6.33
N GLY A 61 -0.46 -9.53 -5.39
CA GLY A 61 -1.03 -9.76 -4.07
C GLY A 61 -1.12 -8.48 -3.24
N ASN A 62 -0.12 -7.61 -3.34
CA ASN A 62 -0.07 -6.34 -2.64
C ASN A 62 -1.20 -5.39 -3.10
N VAL A 63 -1.40 -5.22 -4.42
CA VAL A 63 -2.47 -4.37 -4.97
C VAL A 63 -3.85 -4.89 -4.55
N PHE A 64 -4.06 -6.21 -4.60
CA PHE A 64 -5.32 -6.81 -4.12
C PHE A 64 -5.57 -6.49 -2.64
N SER A 65 -4.55 -6.66 -1.80
CA SER A 65 -4.61 -6.39 -0.36
C SER A 65 -4.88 -4.90 -0.07
N MET A 66 -4.21 -4.00 -0.79
CA MET A 66 -4.46 -2.56 -0.69
C MET A 66 -5.90 -2.20 -1.07
N GLY A 67 -6.45 -2.82 -2.12
CA GLY A 67 -7.83 -2.59 -2.54
C GLY A 67 -8.85 -2.86 -1.43
N VAL A 68 -8.65 -3.94 -0.67
CA VAL A 68 -9.52 -4.29 0.48
C VAL A 68 -9.48 -3.20 1.56
N VAL A 69 -8.29 -2.69 1.88
CA VAL A 69 -8.11 -1.70 2.97
C VAL A 69 -8.52 -0.30 2.56
N LEU A 70 -8.32 0.09 1.30
CA LEU A 70 -8.66 1.42 0.78
C LEU A 70 -10.17 1.73 0.89
N GLY A 71 -11.02 0.70 0.83
CA GLY A 71 -12.46 0.84 1.03
C GLY A 71 -12.87 1.36 2.42
N LEU A 72 -12.00 1.27 3.41
CA LEU A 72 -12.27 1.74 4.77
C LEU A 72 -12.38 3.27 4.86
N THR A 73 -11.53 4.00 4.16
CA THR A 73 -11.43 5.47 4.23
C THR A 73 -12.76 6.19 3.98
N PRO A 74 -13.51 5.92 2.90
CA PRO A 74 -14.78 6.59 2.67
C PRO A 74 -15.86 6.20 3.69
N LEU A 75 -15.86 4.97 4.20
CA LEU A 75 -16.84 4.52 5.19
C LEU A 75 -16.63 5.23 6.53
N VAL A 76 -15.38 5.31 6.98
CA VAL A 76 -15.04 6.04 8.21
C VAL A 76 -15.33 7.53 8.06
N GLY A 77 -14.97 8.13 6.92
CA GLY A 77 -15.21 9.54 6.66
C GLY A 77 -16.68 9.92 6.71
N GLN A 78 -17.57 9.10 6.12
CA GLN A 78 -19.02 9.33 6.15
C GLN A 78 -19.60 9.22 7.57
N SER A 79 -19.22 8.19 8.32
CA SER A 79 -19.69 7.97 9.69
C SER A 79 -19.18 9.07 10.64
N PHE A 80 -17.95 9.52 10.45
CA PHE A 80 -17.37 10.61 11.24
C PHE A 80 -18.07 11.95 11.03
N VAL A 81 -18.38 12.30 9.78
CA VAL A 81 -19.12 13.55 9.46
C VAL A 81 -20.54 13.51 10.02
N ARG A 82 -21.16 12.34 10.14
CA ARG A 82 -22.48 12.15 10.78
C ARG A 82 -22.44 12.18 12.30
N GLY A 83 -21.24 12.25 12.91
CA GLY A 83 -21.07 12.22 14.36
C GLY A 83 -21.27 10.86 15.01
N GLU A 84 -21.30 9.79 14.22
CA GLU A 84 -21.54 8.40 14.66
C GLU A 84 -20.24 7.73 15.15
N HIS A 85 -19.69 8.23 16.26
CA HIS A 85 -18.40 7.75 16.79
C HIS A 85 -18.40 6.25 17.14
N ALA A 86 -19.54 5.73 17.62
CA ALA A 86 -19.69 4.30 17.92
C ALA A 86 -19.59 3.44 16.64
N VAL A 87 -20.11 3.94 15.52
CA VAL A 87 -19.99 3.28 14.22
C VAL A 87 -18.55 3.31 13.73
N CYS A 88 -17.84 4.44 13.88
CA CYS A 88 -16.42 4.53 13.53
C CYS A 88 -15.57 3.50 14.31
N ALA A 89 -15.82 3.31 15.61
CA ALA A 89 -15.11 2.31 16.40
C ALA A 89 -15.37 0.88 15.91
N ARG A 90 -16.61 0.54 15.58
CA ARG A 90 -16.97 -0.77 15.00
C ARG A 90 -16.36 -0.98 13.63
N LEU A 91 -16.33 0.05 12.79
CA LEU A 91 -15.68 -0.01 11.48
C LEU A 91 -14.20 -0.30 11.61
N PHE A 92 -13.51 0.31 12.59
CA PHE A 92 -12.10 0.05 12.84
C PHE A 92 -11.85 -1.40 13.29
N GLN A 93 -12.64 -1.92 14.23
CA GLN A 93 -12.53 -3.31 14.69
C GLN A 93 -12.77 -4.31 13.54
N ASN A 94 -13.81 -4.09 12.76
CA ASN A 94 -14.13 -4.94 11.61
C ASN A 94 -13.06 -4.85 10.51
N ALA A 95 -12.51 -3.66 10.27
CA ALA A 95 -11.42 -3.47 9.31
C ALA A 95 -10.14 -4.18 9.75
N PHE A 96 -9.85 -4.17 11.05
CA PHE A 96 -8.69 -4.87 11.60
C PHE A 96 -8.82 -6.39 11.45
N LEU A 97 -10.03 -6.92 11.73
CA LEU A 97 -10.34 -8.34 11.50
C LEU A 97 -10.27 -8.70 10.02
N LEU A 98 -10.82 -7.84 9.16
CA LEU A 98 -10.78 -8.02 7.71
C LEU A 98 -9.33 -7.99 7.18
N ALA A 99 -8.49 -7.09 7.69
CA ALA A 99 -7.07 -7.02 7.35
C ALA A 99 -6.33 -8.29 7.77
N LEU A 100 -6.66 -8.85 8.94
CA LEU A 100 -6.10 -10.12 9.42
C LEU A 100 -6.48 -11.27 8.48
N LEU A 101 -7.78 -11.41 8.16
CA LEU A 101 -8.26 -12.45 7.26
C LEU A 101 -7.68 -12.30 5.85
N ALA A 102 -7.64 -11.07 5.32
CA ALA A 102 -7.04 -10.77 4.02
C ALA A 102 -5.55 -11.10 4.01
N SER A 103 -4.79 -10.74 5.07
CA SER A 103 -3.37 -11.05 5.15
C SER A 103 -3.12 -12.56 5.13
N VAL A 104 -3.88 -13.34 5.91
CA VAL A 104 -3.76 -14.80 5.92
C VAL A 104 -4.09 -15.40 4.56
N ALA A 105 -5.21 -14.97 3.94
CA ALA A 105 -5.63 -15.48 2.65
C ALA A 105 -4.61 -15.16 1.53
N VAL A 106 -4.15 -13.90 1.47
CA VAL A 106 -3.18 -13.48 0.44
C VAL A 106 -1.81 -14.10 0.68
N CYS A 107 -1.34 -14.16 1.93
CA CYS A 107 -0.08 -14.85 2.26
C CYS A 107 -0.15 -16.32 1.85
N SER A 108 -1.24 -17.02 2.17
CA SER A 108 -1.42 -18.42 1.78
C SER A 108 -1.39 -18.60 0.25
N ALA A 109 -2.08 -17.73 -0.48
CA ALA A 109 -2.06 -17.76 -1.95
C ALA A 109 -0.65 -17.49 -2.50
N LEU A 110 0.07 -16.51 -1.96
CA LEU A 110 1.43 -16.18 -2.38
C LEU A 110 2.43 -17.30 -2.01
N PHE A 111 2.25 -18.02 -0.90
CA PHE A 111 3.04 -19.21 -0.59
C PHE A 111 2.87 -20.32 -1.63
N VAL A 112 1.64 -20.54 -2.12
CA VAL A 112 1.40 -21.48 -3.23
C VAL A 112 2.09 -20.99 -4.49
N VAL A 113 2.02 -19.71 -4.80
CA VAL A 113 2.71 -19.10 -5.96
C VAL A 113 4.22 -19.25 -5.84
N ALA A 114 4.80 -19.12 -4.64
CA ALA A 114 6.24 -19.36 -4.41
C ALA A 114 6.67 -20.76 -4.86
N GLY A 115 5.85 -21.77 -4.56
CA GLY A 115 6.08 -23.15 -5.02
C GLY A 115 5.94 -23.34 -6.54
N LEU A 116 5.22 -22.44 -7.22
CA LEU A 116 5.04 -22.47 -8.68
C LEU A 116 6.09 -21.66 -9.44
N MET A 117 6.93 -20.86 -8.76
CA MET A 117 7.96 -20.04 -9.39
C MET A 117 8.88 -20.79 -10.36
N PRO A 118 9.34 -22.03 -10.07
CA PRO A 118 10.18 -22.80 -10.99
C PRO A 118 9.51 -23.11 -12.33
N PHE A 119 8.17 -23.14 -12.35
CA PHE A 119 7.39 -23.44 -13.56
C PHE A 119 7.06 -22.18 -14.39
N MET A 120 7.43 -20.98 -13.93
CA MET A 120 7.14 -19.72 -14.60
C MET A 120 8.11 -19.36 -15.74
N GLY A 121 9.01 -20.30 -16.13
CA GLY A 121 9.89 -20.15 -17.30
C GLY A 121 11.08 -19.22 -17.09
N GLN A 122 11.45 -18.92 -15.85
CA GLN A 122 12.64 -18.14 -15.51
C GLN A 122 13.89 -19.03 -15.45
N VAL A 123 15.07 -18.40 -15.61
CA VAL A 123 16.36 -19.10 -15.48
C VAL A 123 16.49 -19.64 -14.05
N PRO A 124 16.97 -20.89 -13.85
CA PRO A 124 17.08 -21.51 -12.53
C PRO A 124 17.83 -20.66 -11.49
N GLU A 125 18.91 -19.99 -11.89
CA GLU A 125 19.69 -19.10 -11.03
C GLU A 125 18.85 -17.91 -10.50
N VAL A 126 17.99 -17.34 -11.35
CA VAL A 126 17.07 -16.25 -10.97
C VAL A 126 16.03 -16.74 -9.98
N VAL A 127 15.47 -17.95 -10.18
CA VAL A 127 14.45 -18.51 -9.28
C VAL A 127 15.04 -18.83 -7.91
N GLU A 128 16.28 -19.37 -7.87
CA GLU A 128 16.95 -19.68 -6.61
C GLU A 128 17.15 -18.44 -5.73
N LEU A 129 17.53 -17.31 -6.31
CA LEU A 129 17.67 -16.04 -5.60
C LEU A 129 16.32 -15.35 -5.33
N ALA A 130 15.37 -15.47 -6.24
CA ALA A 130 14.06 -14.84 -6.12
C ALA A 130 13.21 -15.45 -5.00
N THR A 131 13.28 -16.77 -4.80
CA THR A 131 12.42 -17.48 -3.85
C THR A 131 12.57 -17.01 -2.41
N PRO A 132 13.77 -16.98 -1.80
CA PRO A 132 13.94 -16.52 -0.42
C PRO A 132 13.58 -15.02 -0.26
N TYR A 133 13.90 -14.21 -1.26
CA TYR A 133 13.50 -12.80 -1.26
C TYR A 133 11.98 -12.64 -1.29
N PHE A 134 11.30 -13.38 -2.18
CA PHE A 134 9.83 -13.38 -2.27
C PHE A 134 9.15 -13.81 -0.97
N LEU A 135 9.65 -14.87 -0.33
CA LEU A 135 9.11 -15.32 0.96
C LEU A 135 9.24 -14.25 2.05
N THR A 136 10.33 -13.51 2.05
CA THR A 136 10.51 -12.38 2.98
C THR A 136 9.48 -11.27 2.72
N LEU A 137 9.22 -10.95 1.44
CA LEU A 137 8.17 -10.00 1.06
C LEU A 137 6.78 -10.49 1.50
N VAL A 138 6.46 -11.77 1.32
CA VAL A 138 5.17 -12.35 1.73
C VAL A 138 4.96 -12.22 3.24
N VAL A 139 5.98 -12.52 4.04
CA VAL A 139 5.89 -12.36 5.50
C VAL A 139 5.70 -10.89 5.90
N SER A 140 6.33 -9.97 5.19
CA SER A 140 6.22 -8.53 5.46
C SER A 140 4.85 -7.94 5.12
N LEU A 141 4.04 -8.63 4.31
CA LEU A 141 2.71 -8.17 3.90
C LEU A 141 1.73 -8.05 5.08
N ALA A 142 1.80 -8.95 6.06
CA ALA A 142 0.92 -8.91 7.23
C ALA A 142 1.10 -7.62 8.06
N PRO A 143 2.30 -7.28 8.57
CA PRO A 143 2.49 -6.04 9.30
C PRO A 143 2.21 -4.79 8.44
N GLN A 144 2.50 -4.85 7.14
CA GLN A 144 2.18 -3.77 6.19
C GLN A 144 0.68 -3.49 6.12
N LEU A 145 -0.16 -4.54 6.04
CA LEU A 145 -1.62 -4.40 6.00
C LEU A 145 -2.18 -3.80 7.30
N PHE A 146 -1.67 -4.21 8.46
CA PHE A 146 -2.09 -3.63 9.73
C PHE A 146 -1.73 -2.13 9.80
N PHE A 147 -0.52 -1.78 9.41
CA PHE A 147 -0.10 -0.39 9.33
C PHE A 147 -0.99 0.42 8.38
N LEU A 148 -1.28 -0.13 7.19
CA LEU A 148 -2.13 0.50 6.19
C LEU A 148 -3.57 0.70 6.71
N THR A 149 -4.12 -0.28 7.44
CA THR A 149 -5.45 -0.19 8.04
C THR A 149 -5.53 0.96 9.05
N ILE A 150 -4.54 1.11 9.92
CA ILE A 150 -4.46 2.22 10.88
C ILE A 150 -4.34 3.55 10.13
N LYS A 151 -3.47 3.61 9.13
CA LYS A 151 -3.26 4.80 8.29
C LYS A 151 -4.56 5.24 7.61
N GLN A 152 -5.27 4.30 6.96
CA GLN A 152 -6.52 4.59 6.25
C GLN A 152 -7.65 5.00 7.19
N PHE A 153 -7.69 4.45 8.39
CA PHE A 153 -8.63 4.88 9.41
C PHE A 153 -8.37 6.34 9.84
N LEU A 154 -7.12 6.69 10.10
CA LEU A 154 -6.74 8.07 10.47
C LEU A 154 -7.01 9.07 9.34
N GLU A 155 -6.76 8.67 8.10
CA GLU A 155 -7.09 9.48 6.92
C GLU A 155 -8.61 9.67 6.78
N GLY A 156 -9.41 8.63 7.04
CA GLY A 156 -10.87 8.68 7.04
C GLY A 156 -11.45 9.62 8.10
N LEU A 157 -10.82 9.73 9.27
CA LEU A 157 -11.19 10.72 10.29
C LEU A 157 -10.90 12.17 9.88
N GLY A 158 -10.32 12.40 8.71
CA GLY A 158 -9.94 13.75 8.25
C GLY A 158 -8.86 14.40 9.12
N ASN A 159 -8.20 13.61 9.93
CA ASN A 159 -7.28 14.12 10.92
C ASN A 159 -5.85 14.14 10.41
N THR A 160 -5.55 15.15 9.62
CA THR A 160 -4.19 15.69 9.55
C THR A 160 -3.94 16.75 10.66
N LYS A 161 -4.94 17.09 11.46
CA LYS A 161 -4.80 17.91 12.67
C LYS A 161 -5.95 17.62 13.63
N VAL A 162 -5.63 16.99 14.76
CA VAL A 162 -6.46 17.05 15.95
C VAL A 162 -6.75 18.52 16.23
N ARG A 163 -7.95 18.95 15.96
CA ARG A 163 -8.40 20.26 16.40
C ARG A 163 -8.91 20.09 17.83
N LYS A 164 -8.15 20.70 18.76
CA LYS A 164 -8.60 20.94 20.13
C LYS A 164 -9.95 21.62 20.16
#